data_8abbc7eac749ca80fe3eb882cc1ab084
#
_entry.id   8abbc7eac749ca80fe3eb882cc1ab084
#
_cell.length_a   1.000
_cell.length_b   1.000
_cell.length_c   1.000
_cell.angle_alpha   90.00
_cell.angle_beta   90.00
_cell.angle_gamma   90.00
#
_symmetry.space_group_name_H-M   'P 1'
#
loop_
_entity.id
_entity.type
_entity.pdbx_description
1 polymer ?
#
loop_
_entity_poly.entity_id
_entity_poly.type
_entity_poly.pdbx_seq_one_letter_code
_entity_poly.pdbx_strand_id
1 'polypeptide(L)'
;MNATGKYHPIDCDLHDYLEVACLYHYWLRIELTDGTCMNARALTTCTTRDKEEFLLVECHNNQQKIRLDRLSAIATMTAGATFSVVSFR
;
A
#
# COMPACT_ATOMS: atom_id res chain seq x y z
N MET A 1 -9.62 -2.86 -20.47
CA MET A 1 -8.83 -2.78 -20.03
C MET A 1 -8.13 -3.33 -19.27
N ASN A 2 -7.96 -3.50 -19.05
CA ASN A 2 -7.42 -4.21 -18.42
C ASN A 2 -6.74 -3.93 -17.31
N ALA A 3 -7.38 -3.96 -16.35
CA ALA A 3 -7.02 -3.69 -15.08
C ALA A 3 -5.71 -4.22 -14.75
N THR A 4 -5.41 -5.23 -15.38
CA THR A 4 -4.13 -5.80 -15.18
C THR A 4 -3.14 -5.20 -16.10
N GLY A 5 -3.52 -4.06 -16.63
CA GLY A 5 -2.68 -3.43 -17.57
C GLY A 5 -1.35 -3.01 -17.02
N LYS A 6 -0.69 -2.21 -17.77
CA LYS A 6 0.66 -1.76 -17.51
C LYS A 6 0.76 -1.07 -16.15
N TYR A 7 1.79 -1.43 -15.40
CA TYR A 7 2.05 -0.82 -14.10
C TYR A 7 2.44 0.65 -14.27
N HIS A 8 1.87 1.49 -13.41
CA HIS A 8 2.18 2.92 -13.36
C HIS A 8 2.90 3.23 -12.06
N PRO A 9 4.19 3.54 -12.10
CA PRO A 9 4.92 3.85 -10.87
C PRO A 9 4.31 5.02 -10.11
N ILE A 10 4.36 4.96 -8.78
CA ILE A 10 3.90 6.05 -7.94
C ILE A 10 5.06 7.00 -7.66
N ASP A 11 4.73 8.20 -7.19
CA ASP A 11 5.74 9.21 -6.86
C ASP A 11 6.64 8.75 -5.72
N CYS A 12 7.87 9.22 -5.73
CA CYS A 12 8.84 8.87 -4.68
C CYS A 12 8.36 9.24 -3.29
N ASP A 13 7.67 10.37 -3.15
CA ASP A 13 7.15 10.78 -1.85
C ASP A 13 6.15 9.77 -1.30
N LEU A 14 5.35 9.18 -2.18
CA LEU A 14 4.38 8.17 -1.78
C LEU A 14 5.07 6.88 -1.36
N HIS A 15 6.17 6.54 -2.04
CA HIS A 15 6.99 5.42 -1.64
C HIS A 15 7.53 5.60 -0.22
N ASP A 16 7.95 6.80 0.12
CA ASP A 16 8.51 7.07 1.45
C ASP A 16 7.47 6.79 2.54
N TYR A 17 6.22 7.18 2.32
CA TYR A 17 5.16 6.88 3.29
C TYR A 17 4.96 5.38 3.45
N LEU A 18 5.00 4.63 2.35
CA LEU A 18 4.86 3.18 2.41
C LEU A 18 6.03 2.55 3.13
N GLU A 19 7.24 3.04 2.91
CA GLU A 19 8.43 2.53 3.58
C GLU A 19 8.36 2.76 5.09
N VAL A 20 7.90 3.94 5.50
CA VAL A 20 7.72 4.23 6.93
C VAL A 20 6.68 3.31 7.52
N ALA A 21 5.55 3.10 6.83
CA ALA A 21 4.50 2.22 7.30
C ALA A 21 5.01 0.80 7.49
N CYS A 22 5.84 0.33 6.56
CA CYS A 22 6.41 -1.02 6.65
C CYS A 22 7.46 -1.11 7.75
N LEU A 23 8.28 -0.09 7.91
CA LEU A 23 9.33 -0.07 8.92
C LEU A 23 8.74 -0.25 10.32
N TYR A 24 7.61 0.39 10.59
CA TYR A 24 6.97 0.34 11.89
C TYR A 24 5.78 -0.62 11.92
N HIS A 25 5.51 -1.32 10.82
CA HIS A 25 4.38 -2.26 10.70
C HIS A 25 3.07 -1.63 11.14
N TYR A 26 2.79 -0.43 10.61
CA TYR A 26 1.56 0.27 10.92
C TYR A 26 0.35 -0.53 10.44
N TRP A 27 -0.73 -0.47 11.23
CA TRP A 27 -2.03 -0.91 10.76
C TRP A 27 -2.61 0.19 9.89
N LEU A 28 -3.04 -0.19 8.70
CA LEU A 28 -3.52 0.76 7.70
C LEU A 28 -4.94 0.42 7.28
N ARG A 29 -5.72 1.48 7.09
CA ARG A 29 -6.94 1.35 6.30
C ARG A 29 -6.54 1.66 4.88
N ILE A 30 -6.73 0.70 3.99
CA ILE A 30 -6.28 0.79 2.60
C ILE A 30 -7.48 0.90 1.70
N GLU A 31 -7.49 1.92 0.86
CA GLU A 31 -8.52 2.11 -0.15
C GLU A 31 -7.92 1.87 -1.52
N LEU A 32 -8.56 1.01 -2.29
CA LEU A 32 -8.08 0.66 -3.63
C LEU A 32 -8.85 1.45 -4.69
N THR A 33 -8.28 1.48 -5.89
CA THR A 33 -8.85 2.26 -7.00
C THR A 33 -10.22 1.75 -7.45
N ASP A 34 -10.57 0.50 -7.12
CA ASP A 34 -11.87 -0.05 -7.46
C ASP A 34 -12.92 0.20 -6.37
N GLY A 35 -12.56 0.96 -5.34
CA GLY A 35 -13.46 1.27 -4.25
C GLY A 35 -13.40 0.30 -3.08
N THR A 36 -12.63 -0.77 -3.18
CA THR A 36 -12.47 -1.73 -2.10
C THR A 36 -11.70 -1.10 -0.95
N CYS A 37 -12.12 -1.37 0.28
CA CYS A 37 -11.41 -0.93 1.48
C CYS A 37 -11.05 -2.13 2.33
N MET A 38 -9.89 -2.08 2.96
CA MET A 38 -9.48 -3.14 3.88
C MET A 38 -8.61 -2.56 4.98
N ASN A 39 -8.57 -3.26 6.11
CA ASN A 39 -7.66 -2.94 7.20
C ASN A 39 -6.61 -4.03 7.25
N ALA A 40 -5.35 -3.64 7.21
CA ALA A 40 -4.27 -4.61 7.19
C ALA A 40 -2.99 -3.99 7.74
N ARG A 41 -2.07 -4.84 8.17
CA ARG A 41 -0.80 -4.39 8.71
C ARG A 41 0.26 -4.41 7.62
N ALA A 42 0.98 -3.32 7.47
CA ALA A 42 2.04 -3.21 6.47
C ALA A 42 3.23 -4.07 6.90
N LEU A 43 3.73 -4.89 5.99
CA LEU A 43 4.87 -5.74 6.26
C LEU A 43 6.11 -5.27 5.53
N THR A 44 6.05 -5.19 4.21
CA THR A 44 7.19 -4.76 3.41
C THR A 44 6.71 -4.38 2.01
N THR A 45 7.60 -3.79 1.25
CA THR A 45 7.36 -3.59 -0.18
C THR A 45 8.25 -4.55 -0.95
N CYS A 46 7.84 -4.90 -2.15
CA CYS A 46 8.65 -5.76 -2.99
C CYS A 46 8.51 -5.36 -4.46
N THR A 47 9.54 -5.67 -5.23
CA THR A 47 9.57 -5.38 -6.65
C THR A 47 9.76 -6.70 -7.39
N THR A 48 8.95 -6.93 -8.40
CA THR A 48 9.05 -8.17 -9.18
C THR A 48 10.07 -8.01 -10.30
N ARG A 49 10.33 -9.14 -10.96
CA ARG A 49 11.22 -9.18 -12.13
C ARG A 49 10.76 -8.22 -13.22
N ASP A 50 9.45 -8.05 -13.36
CA ASP A 50 8.86 -7.13 -14.34
C ASP A 50 8.86 -5.69 -13.88
N LYS A 51 9.51 -5.39 -12.75
CA LYS A 51 9.60 -4.06 -12.17
C LYS A 51 8.26 -3.52 -11.71
N GLU A 52 7.32 -4.40 -11.41
CA GLU A 52 6.09 -4.03 -10.75
C GLU A 52 6.33 -4.01 -9.25
N GLU A 53 5.77 -3.03 -8.59
CA GLU A 53 5.98 -2.84 -7.16
C GLU A 53 4.72 -3.15 -6.38
N PHE A 54 4.88 -3.83 -5.26
CA PHE A 54 3.77 -4.30 -4.43
C PHE A 54 3.98 -3.93 -2.98
N LEU A 55 2.88 -3.73 -2.28
CA LEU A 55 2.85 -3.64 -0.82
C LEU A 55 2.37 -4.99 -0.29
N LEU A 56 3.18 -5.62 0.56
CA LEU A 56 2.78 -6.85 1.22
C LEU A 56 2.15 -6.49 2.55
N VAL A 57 0.93 -6.95 2.77
CA VAL A 57 0.17 -6.68 3.99
C VAL A 57 -0.31 -7.98 4.62
N GLU A 58 -0.66 -7.91 5.89
CA GLU A 58 -1.19 -9.04 6.62
C GLU A 58 -2.54 -8.69 7.22
N CYS A 59 -3.53 -9.56 7.01
CA CYS A 59 -4.85 -9.40 7.56
C CYS A 59 -5.36 -10.79 7.97
N HIS A 60 -5.75 -10.93 9.23
CA HIS A 60 -6.29 -12.21 9.75
C HIS A 60 -5.36 -13.39 9.47
N ASN A 61 -4.06 -13.19 9.67
CA ASN A 61 -3.04 -14.22 9.46
C ASN A 61 -2.83 -14.61 8.00
N ASN A 62 -3.42 -13.88 7.08
CA ASN A 62 -3.20 -14.07 5.65
C ASN A 62 -2.40 -12.92 5.09
N GLN A 63 -1.45 -13.23 4.23
CA GLN A 63 -0.66 -12.21 3.57
C GLN A 63 -1.22 -11.95 2.17
N GLN A 64 -1.14 -10.70 1.75
CA GLN A 64 -1.67 -10.30 0.46
C GLN A 64 -0.75 -9.25 -0.16
N LYS A 65 -0.53 -9.35 -1.46
CA LYS A 65 0.23 -8.36 -2.21
C LYS A 65 -0.73 -7.42 -2.91
N ILE A 66 -0.46 -6.12 -2.80
CA ILE A 66 -1.25 -5.09 -3.47
C ILE A 66 -0.31 -4.30 -4.36
N ARG A 67 -0.58 -4.29 -5.66
CA ARG A 67 0.23 -3.52 -6.59
C ARG A 67 0.05 -2.04 -6.26
N LEU A 68 1.16 -1.29 -6.23
CA LEU A 68 1.13 0.07 -5.71
C LEU A 68 0.24 1.00 -6.53
N ASP A 69 0.14 0.78 -7.84
CA ASP A 69 -0.70 1.62 -8.69
C ASP A 69 -2.20 1.37 -8.48
N ARG A 70 -2.55 0.37 -7.67
CA ARG A 70 -3.94 0.13 -7.32
C ARG A 70 -4.36 0.81 -6.02
N LEU A 71 -3.41 1.43 -5.33
CA LEU A 71 -3.70 2.16 -4.11
C LEU A 71 -4.35 3.50 -4.45
N SER A 72 -5.47 3.80 -3.79
CA SER A 72 -6.11 5.09 -3.90
C SER A 72 -5.74 5.97 -2.70
N ALA A 73 -5.75 5.39 -1.50
CA ALA A 73 -5.38 6.09 -0.29
C ALA A 73 -5.04 5.11 0.81
N ILE A 74 -4.23 5.54 1.76
CA ILE A 74 -3.99 4.80 2.99
C ILE A 74 -4.18 5.75 4.17
N ALA A 75 -4.66 5.21 5.27
CA ALA A 75 -4.79 5.96 6.51
C ALA A 75 -4.22 5.10 7.64
N THR A 76 -3.41 5.72 8.51
CA THR A 76 -2.86 4.96 9.62
C THR A 76 -3.90 4.79 10.70
N MET A 77 -3.89 3.62 11.32
CA MET A 77 -4.73 3.30 12.45
C MET A 77 -3.89 3.17 13.72
N THR A 78 -2.59 3.43 13.61
CA THR A 78 -1.65 3.28 14.72
C THR A 78 -1.47 4.63 15.41
N ALA A 79 -1.67 4.67 16.72
CA ALA A 79 -1.46 5.88 17.51
C ALA A 79 0.01 6.27 17.43
N GLY A 80 0.29 7.56 17.29
CA GLY A 80 1.66 8.06 17.22
C GLY A 80 2.33 7.90 15.88
N ALA A 81 1.59 7.49 14.86
CA ALA A 81 2.16 7.37 13.52
C ALA A 81 2.62 8.72 12.98
N THR A 82 3.63 8.70 12.13
CA THR A 82 4.22 9.92 11.58
C THR A 82 3.37 10.57 10.50
N PHE A 83 2.37 9.88 10.01
CA PHE A 83 1.40 10.47 9.06
C PHE A 83 0.02 9.89 9.38
N SER A 84 -1.03 10.54 8.89
CA SER A 84 -2.39 10.05 9.13
C SER A 84 -3.06 9.54 7.87
N VAL A 85 -3.16 10.36 6.83
CA VAL A 85 -3.80 9.96 5.57
C VAL A 85 -2.90 10.37 4.42
N VAL A 86 -2.75 9.47 3.45
CA VAL A 86 -1.97 9.75 2.25
C VAL A 86 -2.81 9.34 1.04
N SER A 87 -3.01 10.28 0.13
CA SER A 87 -3.72 10.01 -1.11
C SER A 87 -2.72 9.70 -2.22
N PHE A 88 -3.04 8.67 -2.99
CA PHE A 88 -2.20 8.23 -4.11
C PHE A 88 -2.74 8.69 -5.45
N ARG A 89 -3.80 9.51 -5.42
CA ARG A 89 -4.47 9.94 -6.66
C ARG A 89 -4.66 11.42 -6.67
#